data_0881dc310521e29a8ab0ecea7cad9809
#
_entry.id   0881dc310521e29a8ab0ecea7cad9809
#
_cell.length_a   1.000
_cell.length_b   1.000
_cell.length_c   1.000
_cell.angle_alpha   90.00
_cell.angle_beta   90.00
_cell.angle_gamma   90.00
#
_symmetry.space_group_name_H-M   'P 1'
#
loop_
_entity.id
_entity.type
_entity.pdbx_description
1 polymer ?
#
loop_
_entity_poly.entity_id
_entity_poly.type
_entity_poly.pdbx_seq_one_letter_code
_entity_poly.pdbx_strand_id
1 'polypeptide(L)'
;AANIDRQAFDPNDGFALISSEEELRLSWEIAGREAFIDFQFIPRQGNTPAAPLIKSLGIDSSTIMEGLDPNYLFWVGDRDLELRDGWEIFFDRVPTRPYSVEKGYLVPGEVTVSTREGRATVEIDGLNSENFSGSLAFIFYRDSPFIHMEARVSTERPATAFLYHVGLAKPETQGQNLEWIDAFDNPRIEPISNSTASVYQTRYRSIALSNTNGSLVVSPFPHQYLYPLDFADNFGYNWAGHEYLDMIDGFAFGVRQPP
;
A
#
# COMPACT_ATOMS: atom_id res chain seq x y z
N ALA A 1 22.02 -8.81 -0.27
CA ALA A 1 21.96 -7.40 -0.65
C ALA A 1 21.12 -7.29 -1.91
N ALA A 2 20.27 -6.28 -2.02
CA ALA A 2 19.50 -6.03 -3.23
C ALA A 2 20.43 -5.47 -4.32
N ASN A 3 20.21 -5.88 -5.57
CA ASN A 3 20.92 -5.31 -6.71
C ASN A 3 20.14 -4.07 -7.18
N ILE A 4 20.73 -2.88 -7.06
CA ILE A 4 20.06 -1.62 -7.43
C ILE A 4 20.53 -1.19 -8.82
N ASP A 5 19.65 -1.38 -9.83
CA ASP A 5 19.83 -0.87 -11.18
C ASP A 5 19.29 0.56 -11.31
N ARG A 6 20.14 1.47 -11.74
CA ARG A 6 19.85 2.90 -11.95
C ARG A 6 20.22 3.39 -13.35
N GLN A 7 20.40 2.49 -14.30
CA GLN A 7 20.82 2.87 -15.65
C GLN A 7 19.79 3.77 -16.36
N ALA A 8 18.52 3.62 -16.02
CA ALA A 8 17.41 4.43 -16.56
C ALA A 8 17.05 5.64 -15.70
N PHE A 9 17.89 6.03 -14.74
CA PHE A 9 17.68 7.21 -13.89
C PHE A 9 18.39 8.42 -14.49
N ASP A 10 17.61 9.48 -14.79
CA ASP A 10 18.12 10.80 -15.19
C ASP A 10 17.83 11.83 -14.09
N PRO A 11 18.87 12.40 -13.44
CA PRO A 11 18.66 13.41 -12.40
C PRO A 11 18.06 14.73 -12.92
N ASN A 12 18.09 14.98 -14.23
CA ASN A 12 17.48 16.16 -14.83
C ASN A 12 15.94 16.11 -14.85
N ASP A 13 15.35 14.96 -14.60
CA ASP A 13 13.89 14.81 -14.46
C ASP A 13 13.32 15.38 -13.15
N GLY A 14 14.16 15.96 -12.29
CA GLY A 14 13.74 16.65 -11.07
C GLY A 14 13.73 15.76 -9.82
N PHE A 15 14.52 14.68 -9.85
CA PHE A 15 14.73 13.78 -8.72
C PHE A 15 16.21 13.66 -8.39
N ALA A 16 16.52 13.42 -7.10
CA ALA A 16 17.86 13.06 -6.67
C ALA A 16 17.84 11.65 -6.06
N LEU A 17 18.88 10.88 -6.32
CA LEU A 17 19.01 9.50 -5.89
C LEU A 17 20.34 9.29 -5.17
N ILE A 18 20.28 8.75 -3.96
CA ILE A 18 21.45 8.25 -3.22
C ILE A 18 21.16 6.77 -2.92
N SER A 19 22.09 5.90 -3.24
CA SER A 19 21.92 4.46 -2.99
C SER A 19 23.20 3.79 -2.53
N SER A 20 23.04 2.76 -1.70
CA SER A 20 24.06 1.79 -1.29
C SER A 20 23.56 0.37 -1.61
N GLU A 21 24.25 -0.67 -1.14
CA GLU A 21 23.79 -2.06 -1.32
C GLU A 21 22.50 -2.39 -0.55
N GLU A 22 22.20 -1.66 0.52
CA GLU A 22 21.09 -1.97 1.43
C GLU A 22 20.07 -0.83 1.57
N GLU A 23 20.39 0.36 1.07
CA GLU A 23 19.53 1.53 1.25
C GLU A 23 19.44 2.35 -0.05
N LEU A 24 18.27 3.01 -0.21
CA LEU A 24 18.01 3.92 -1.31
C LEU A 24 17.23 5.12 -0.77
N ARG A 25 17.77 6.33 -1.01
CA ARG A 25 17.01 7.58 -0.81
C ARG A 25 16.66 8.17 -2.16
N LEU A 26 15.37 8.44 -2.34
CA LEU A 26 14.87 9.27 -3.44
C LEU A 26 14.36 10.58 -2.85
N SER A 27 14.75 11.72 -3.44
CA SER A 27 14.22 13.03 -3.06
C SER A 27 13.74 13.83 -4.27
N TRP A 28 12.78 14.72 -4.04
CA TRP A 28 12.17 15.58 -5.05
C TRP A 28 11.61 16.85 -4.41
N GLU A 29 11.37 17.87 -5.22
CA GLU A 29 10.84 19.13 -4.73
C GLU A 29 9.29 19.12 -4.69
N ILE A 30 8.72 19.68 -3.63
CA ILE A 30 7.28 19.94 -3.47
C ILE A 30 7.11 21.37 -2.95
N ALA A 31 6.60 22.27 -3.77
CA ALA A 31 6.33 23.66 -3.39
C ALA A 31 7.56 24.38 -2.75
N GLY A 32 8.76 24.16 -3.30
CA GLY A 32 10.01 24.75 -2.82
C GLY A 32 10.59 24.08 -1.58
N ARG A 33 10.10 22.89 -1.20
CA ARG A 33 10.60 22.08 -0.09
C ARG A 33 11.06 20.71 -0.62
N GLU A 34 12.12 20.15 -0.06
CA GLU A 34 12.59 18.82 -0.42
C GLU A 34 11.81 17.73 0.30
N ALA A 35 11.07 16.92 -0.46
CA ALA A 35 10.50 15.67 0.04
C ALA A 35 11.49 14.53 -0.15
N PHE A 36 11.46 13.54 0.74
CA PHE A 36 12.31 12.36 0.63
C PHE A 36 11.60 11.11 1.11
N ILE A 37 12.05 9.96 0.58
CA ILE A 37 11.74 8.63 1.08
C ILE A 37 13.03 7.80 1.12
N ASP A 38 13.20 7.08 2.22
CA ASP A 38 14.28 6.13 2.41
C ASP A 38 13.73 4.72 2.38
N PHE A 39 14.24 3.92 1.48
CA PHE A 39 14.01 2.47 1.47
C PHE A 39 15.20 1.75 2.08
N GLN A 40 14.93 0.60 2.71
CA GLN A 40 15.96 -0.30 3.17
C GLN A 40 15.64 -1.74 2.73
N PHE A 41 16.65 -2.45 2.26
CA PHE A 41 16.53 -3.79 1.70
C PHE A 41 17.27 -4.82 2.57
N ILE A 42 17.06 -4.74 3.88
CA ILE A 42 17.72 -5.62 4.85
C ILE A 42 16.93 -6.93 4.93
N PRO A 43 17.51 -8.05 4.46
CA PRO A 43 16.81 -9.32 4.47
C PRO A 43 16.63 -9.84 5.89
N ARG A 44 15.61 -10.68 6.06
CA ARG A 44 15.40 -11.39 7.32
C ARG A 44 16.62 -12.26 7.65
N GLN A 45 17.14 -12.11 8.86
CA GLN A 45 18.26 -12.92 9.35
C GLN A 45 17.81 -13.85 10.49
N GLY A 46 17.71 -15.13 10.21
CA GLY A 46 17.28 -16.13 11.21
C GLY A 46 15.87 -15.83 11.75
N ASN A 47 15.74 -15.66 13.07
CA ASN A 47 14.49 -15.34 13.75
C ASN A 47 14.24 -13.82 13.88
N THR A 48 15.17 -12.97 13.45
CA THR A 48 14.97 -11.52 13.47
C THR A 48 14.02 -11.13 12.34
N PRO A 49 12.92 -10.39 12.61
CA PRO A 49 12.06 -9.86 11.57
C PRO A 49 12.87 -9.05 10.55
N ALA A 50 12.46 -9.05 9.30
CA ALA A 50 13.01 -8.12 8.33
C ALA A 50 12.76 -6.68 8.81
N ALA A 51 13.69 -5.77 8.53
CA ALA A 51 13.45 -4.36 8.77
C ALA A 51 12.34 -3.86 7.82
N PRO A 52 11.48 -2.91 8.26
CA PRO A 52 10.44 -2.35 7.40
C PRO A 52 11.03 -1.78 6.11
N LEU A 53 10.37 -2.02 4.97
CA LEU A 53 10.87 -1.59 3.66
C LEU A 53 11.06 -0.07 3.57
N ILE A 54 10.10 0.70 4.05
CA ILE A 54 10.20 2.16 4.12
C ILE A 54 10.79 2.53 5.47
N LYS A 55 12.08 2.87 5.47
CA LYS A 55 12.81 3.27 6.67
C LYS A 55 12.27 4.59 7.22
N SER A 56 12.11 5.58 6.35
CA SER A 56 11.56 6.89 6.70
C SER A 56 11.04 7.62 5.47
N LEU A 57 10.15 8.58 5.71
CA LEU A 57 9.74 9.57 4.72
C LEU A 57 9.50 10.91 5.41
N GLY A 58 9.73 12.00 4.68
CA GLY A 58 9.62 13.33 5.27
C GLY A 58 9.79 14.46 4.28
N ILE A 59 9.88 15.67 4.84
CA ILE A 59 10.03 16.93 4.11
C ILE A 59 11.15 17.73 4.75
N ASP A 60 12.06 18.23 3.95
CA ASP A 60 13.32 18.87 4.35
C ASP A 60 14.15 17.91 5.23
N SER A 61 14.48 18.30 6.43
CA SER A 61 15.16 17.43 7.40
C SER A 61 14.23 16.78 8.41
N SER A 62 12.90 16.97 8.26
CA SER A 62 11.90 16.47 9.20
C SER A 62 11.30 15.15 8.74
N THR A 63 11.50 14.10 9.51
CA THR A 63 10.83 12.81 9.29
C THR A 63 9.38 12.91 9.75
N ILE A 64 8.45 12.64 8.81
CA ILE A 64 7.01 12.57 9.09
C ILE A 64 6.64 11.19 9.60
N MET A 65 7.08 10.15 8.91
CA MET A 65 6.82 8.75 9.27
C MET A 65 8.08 7.91 9.09
N GLU A 66 8.18 6.86 9.89
CA GLU A 66 9.27 5.88 9.84
C GLU A 66 8.75 4.47 10.08
N GLY A 67 9.48 3.48 9.58
CA GLY A 67 9.22 2.08 9.86
C GLY A 67 7.89 1.58 9.28
N LEU A 68 7.66 1.77 7.99
CA LEU A 68 6.45 1.34 7.30
C LEU A 68 6.71 0.16 6.37
N ASP A 69 5.79 -0.79 6.36
CA ASP A 69 5.88 -1.97 5.51
C ASP A 69 4.62 -2.12 4.64
N PRO A 70 4.73 -2.13 3.30
CA PRO A 70 3.61 -2.39 2.43
C PRO A 70 3.01 -3.77 2.66
N ASN A 71 1.69 -3.83 2.72
CA ASN A 71 0.95 -5.07 2.89
C ASN A 71 -0.10 -5.23 1.82
N TYR A 72 -0.17 -6.43 1.25
CA TYR A 72 -1.19 -6.86 0.32
C TYR A 72 -1.82 -8.14 0.83
N LEU A 73 -3.15 -8.18 0.90
CA LEU A 73 -3.92 -9.39 1.15
C LEU A 73 -4.79 -9.64 -0.07
N PHE A 74 -4.75 -10.84 -0.61
CA PHE A 74 -5.51 -11.26 -1.78
C PHE A 74 -6.59 -12.25 -1.36
N TRP A 75 -7.84 -11.94 -1.71
CA TRP A 75 -8.94 -12.91 -1.66
C TRP A 75 -9.00 -13.59 -3.01
N VAL A 76 -8.67 -14.87 -3.05
CA VAL A 76 -8.47 -15.60 -4.31
C VAL A 76 -9.51 -16.69 -4.43
N GLY A 77 -10.24 -16.70 -5.51
CA GLY A 77 -11.25 -17.68 -5.85
C GLY A 77 -11.26 -18.03 -7.33
N ASP A 78 -12.15 -18.94 -7.69
CA ASP A 78 -12.34 -19.31 -9.09
C ASP A 78 -13.26 -18.32 -9.79
N ARG A 79 -12.82 -17.83 -10.95
CA ARG A 79 -13.65 -17.04 -11.83
C ARG A 79 -14.64 -17.96 -12.54
N ASP A 80 -15.92 -17.76 -12.26
CA ASP A 80 -16.98 -18.43 -12.98
C ASP A 80 -17.23 -17.69 -14.29
N LEU A 81 -16.95 -18.37 -15.39
CA LEU A 81 -17.21 -17.87 -16.73
C LEU A 81 -18.53 -18.39 -17.28
N GLU A 82 -19.28 -19.20 -16.53
CA GLU A 82 -20.62 -19.60 -16.96
C GLU A 82 -21.52 -18.37 -16.99
N LEU A 83 -22.14 -18.17 -18.14
CA LEU A 83 -23.13 -17.12 -18.32
C LEU A 83 -24.30 -17.36 -17.37
N ARG A 84 -24.39 -16.55 -16.33
CA ARG A 84 -25.59 -16.44 -15.53
C ARG A 84 -26.51 -15.45 -16.22
N ASP A 85 -27.73 -15.87 -16.44
CA ASP A 85 -28.73 -15.04 -17.09
C ASP A 85 -29.10 -13.85 -16.19
N GLY A 86 -28.89 -12.64 -16.73
CA GLY A 86 -29.49 -11.44 -16.19
C GLY A 86 -28.66 -10.62 -15.23
N TRP A 87 -29.34 -9.78 -14.50
CA TRP A 87 -28.81 -8.77 -13.59
C TRP A 87 -28.05 -9.32 -12.39
N GLU A 88 -28.13 -10.61 -12.12
CA GLU A 88 -27.45 -11.27 -11.00
C GLU A 88 -25.92 -11.16 -11.09
N ILE A 89 -25.37 -10.91 -12.27
CA ILE A 89 -23.94 -10.63 -12.46
C ILE A 89 -23.55 -9.27 -11.86
N PHE A 90 -24.50 -8.34 -11.80
CA PHE A 90 -24.27 -6.98 -11.35
C PHE A 90 -24.69 -6.73 -9.90
N PHE A 91 -25.42 -7.65 -9.29
CA PHE A 91 -25.92 -7.55 -7.93
C PHE A 91 -25.33 -8.70 -7.11
N ASP A 92 -24.06 -8.58 -6.80
CA ASP A 92 -23.39 -9.58 -6.01
C ASP A 92 -24.06 -9.72 -4.65
N ARG A 93 -24.49 -10.91 -4.40
CA ARG A 93 -24.74 -11.35 -3.04
C ARG A 93 -23.39 -11.69 -2.41
N VAL A 94 -23.34 -11.70 -1.09
CA VAL A 94 -22.18 -12.20 -0.34
C VAL A 94 -21.61 -13.43 -1.04
N PRO A 95 -20.31 -13.48 -1.35
CA PRO A 95 -19.72 -14.58 -2.09
C PRO A 95 -20.07 -15.92 -1.44
N THR A 96 -20.78 -16.76 -2.16
CA THR A 96 -21.12 -18.13 -1.71
C THR A 96 -20.07 -19.14 -2.18
N ARG A 97 -19.08 -18.68 -2.96
CA ARG A 97 -18.02 -19.52 -3.52
C ARG A 97 -16.85 -19.63 -2.58
N PRO A 98 -16.18 -20.78 -2.58
CA PRO A 98 -14.95 -20.95 -1.83
C PRO A 98 -13.88 -19.94 -2.30
N TYR A 99 -13.20 -19.32 -1.35
CA TYR A 99 -12.04 -18.48 -1.58
C TYR A 99 -11.01 -18.71 -0.48
N SER A 100 -9.77 -18.40 -0.80
CA SER A 100 -8.67 -18.31 0.17
C SER A 100 -8.24 -16.87 0.37
N VAL A 101 -7.67 -16.57 1.52
CA VAL A 101 -7.02 -15.27 1.75
C VAL A 101 -5.52 -15.51 1.85
N GLU A 102 -4.77 -14.81 1.02
CA GLU A 102 -3.32 -14.94 0.92
C GLU A 102 -2.64 -13.64 1.29
N LYS A 103 -1.57 -13.70 2.07
CA LYS A 103 -0.71 -12.54 2.34
C LYS A 103 0.39 -12.46 1.30
N GLY A 104 0.50 -11.28 0.67
CA GLY A 104 1.69 -10.93 -0.10
C GLY A 104 2.88 -10.69 0.83
N TYR A 105 4.03 -11.18 0.47
CA TYR A 105 5.29 -10.93 1.15
C TYR A 105 6.35 -10.52 0.13
N LEU A 106 7.17 -9.56 0.51
CA LEU A 106 8.25 -9.05 -0.31
C LEU A 106 9.58 -9.65 0.16
N VAL A 107 10.28 -10.31 -0.76
CA VAL A 107 11.68 -10.69 -0.60
C VAL A 107 12.46 -9.88 -1.63
N PRO A 108 13.02 -8.72 -1.27
CA PRO A 108 13.64 -7.83 -2.23
C PRO A 108 14.73 -8.52 -3.05
N GLY A 109 14.55 -8.55 -4.36
CA GLY A 109 15.50 -9.05 -5.33
C GLY A 109 16.20 -7.90 -6.05
N GLU A 110 15.93 -7.74 -7.34
CA GLU A 110 16.38 -6.59 -8.12
C GLU A 110 15.53 -5.35 -7.80
N VAL A 111 16.19 -4.21 -7.68
CA VAL A 111 15.55 -2.91 -7.48
C VAL A 111 15.90 -2.04 -8.67
N THR A 112 14.92 -1.68 -9.49
CA THR A 112 15.12 -0.81 -10.65
C THR A 112 14.64 0.60 -10.33
N VAL A 113 15.50 1.59 -10.57
CA VAL A 113 15.13 3.00 -10.45
C VAL A 113 15.21 3.67 -11.81
N SER A 114 14.09 4.24 -12.23
CA SER A 114 14.00 4.93 -13.51
C SER A 114 13.27 6.24 -13.39
N THR A 115 13.59 7.18 -14.30
CA THR A 115 12.88 8.46 -14.41
C THR A 115 12.42 8.69 -15.83
N ARG A 116 11.29 9.36 -15.97
CA ARG A 116 10.76 9.78 -17.25
C ARG A 116 9.75 10.90 -17.10
N GLU A 117 9.98 12.02 -17.77
CA GLU A 117 9.02 13.12 -17.92
C GLU A 117 8.44 13.60 -16.57
N GLY A 118 9.29 13.83 -15.57
CA GLY A 118 8.90 14.29 -14.24
C GLY A 118 8.26 13.22 -13.35
N ARG A 119 8.46 11.95 -13.67
CA ARG A 119 8.14 10.81 -12.81
C ARG A 119 9.39 10.01 -12.48
N ALA A 120 9.47 9.53 -11.26
CA ALA A 120 10.43 8.50 -10.86
C ALA A 120 9.69 7.23 -10.46
N THR A 121 10.23 6.08 -10.80
CA THR A 121 9.70 4.77 -10.40
C THR A 121 10.80 4.00 -9.69
N VAL A 122 10.48 3.50 -8.50
CA VAL A 122 11.27 2.51 -7.77
C VAL A 122 10.49 1.21 -7.82
N GLU A 123 10.96 0.24 -8.58
CA GLU A 123 10.36 -1.08 -8.73
C GLU A 123 11.23 -2.13 -8.03
N ILE A 124 10.61 -2.94 -7.20
CA ILE A 124 11.27 -3.93 -6.34
C ILE A 124 10.69 -5.30 -6.68
N ASP A 125 11.51 -6.15 -7.29
CA ASP A 125 11.13 -7.52 -7.58
C ASP A 125 11.06 -8.36 -6.31
N GLY A 126 10.24 -9.43 -6.36
CA GLY A 126 10.15 -10.41 -5.29
C GLY A 126 8.90 -10.31 -4.42
N LEU A 127 7.84 -9.64 -4.91
CA LEU A 127 6.52 -9.74 -4.30
C LEU A 127 5.91 -11.10 -4.66
N ASN A 128 5.54 -11.88 -3.65
CA ASN A 128 5.00 -13.22 -3.79
C ASN A 128 3.83 -13.45 -2.85
N SER A 129 2.93 -14.34 -3.25
CA SER A 129 1.95 -15.00 -2.41
C SER A 129 1.82 -16.47 -2.83
N GLU A 130 0.83 -17.19 -2.35
CA GLU A 130 0.61 -18.58 -2.76
C GLU A 130 0.34 -18.71 -4.28
N ASN A 131 -0.46 -17.79 -4.84
CA ASN A 131 -0.89 -17.86 -6.23
C ASN A 131 -0.33 -16.75 -7.13
N PHE A 132 0.35 -15.75 -6.56
CA PHE A 132 0.84 -14.61 -7.33
C PHE A 132 2.34 -14.38 -7.12
N SER A 133 2.98 -13.89 -8.18
CA SER A 133 4.37 -13.42 -8.13
C SER A 133 4.56 -12.18 -8.99
N GLY A 134 5.51 -11.32 -8.61
CA GLY A 134 5.81 -10.10 -9.36
C GLY A 134 6.63 -9.10 -8.58
N SER A 135 6.29 -7.83 -8.74
CA SER A 135 7.01 -6.69 -8.17
C SER A 135 6.10 -5.73 -7.42
N LEU A 136 6.71 -4.92 -6.57
CA LEU A 136 6.11 -3.77 -5.92
C LEU A 136 6.72 -2.51 -6.50
N ALA A 137 5.90 -1.58 -6.97
CA ALA A 137 6.35 -0.33 -7.56
C ALA A 137 5.86 0.88 -6.76
N PHE A 138 6.76 1.85 -6.58
CA PHE A 138 6.46 3.18 -6.06
C PHE A 138 6.72 4.20 -7.15
N ILE A 139 5.72 5.01 -7.46
CA ILE A 139 5.81 6.03 -8.50
C ILE A 139 5.65 7.40 -7.85
N PHE A 140 6.63 8.26 -8.12
CA PHE A 140 6.74 9.61 -7.59
C PHE A 140 6.54 10.60 -8.72
N TYR A 141 5.98 11.75 -8.39
CA TYR A 141 5.68 12.80 -9.36
C TYR A 141 6.36 14.11 -8.91
N ARG A 142 7.08 14.75 -9.81
CA ARG A 142 7.68 16.06 -9.54
C ARG A 142 6.60 17.05 -9.11
N ASP A 143 6.93 17.91 -8.16
CA ASP A 143 6.06 18.95 -7.60
C ASP A 143 4.79 18.40 -6.90
N SER A 144 4.76 17.11 -6.52
CA SER A 144 3.59 16.47 -5.94
C SER A 144 3.92 15.68 -4.66
N PRO A 145 3.08 15.75 -3.63
CA PRO A 145 3.19 14.92 -2.43
C PRO A 145 2.63 13.51 -2.61
N PHE A 146 2.04 13.20 -3.77
CA PHE A 146 1.45 11.89 -4.00
C PHE A 146 2.50 10.86 -4.38
N ILE A 147 2.45 9.73 -3.70
CA ILE A 147 3.23 8.54 -4.00
C ILE A 147 2.24 7.44 -4.39
N HIS A 148 2.34 6.96 -5.62
CA HIS A 148 1.53 5.83 -6.06
C HIS A 148 2.25 4.53 -5.75
N MET A 149 1.62 3.65 -4.99
CA MET A 149 2.11 2.32 -4.67
C MET A 149 1.24 1.29 -5.37
N GLU A 150 1.84 0.39 -6.12
CA GLU A 150 1.14 -0.66 -6.86
C GLU A 150 1.86 -2.00 -6.79
N ALA A 151 1.09 -3.10 -6.73
CA ALA A 151 1.58 -4.44 -6.95
C ALA A 151 1.37 -4.81 -8.43
N ARG A 152 2.44 -5.27 -9.09
CA ARG A 152 2.43 -5.81 -10.45
C ARG A 152 2.61 -7.30 -10.36
N VAL A 153 1.51 -8.03 -10.39
CA VAL A 153 1.54 -9.48 -10.14
C VAL A 153 0.88 -10.26 -11.26
N SER A 154 1.34 -11.48 -11.44
CA SER A 154 0.78 -12.47 -12.36
C SER A 154 0.53 -13.79 -11.65
N THR A 155 -0.32 -14.63 -12.24
CA THR A 155 -0.62 -15.98 -11.75
C THR A 155 -0.65 -16.97 -12.90
N GLU A 156 -0.15 -18.18 -12.64
CA GLU A 156 -0.25 -19.34 -13.53
C GLU A 156 -1.58 -20.11 -13.33
N ARG A 157 -2.33 -19.80 -12.27
CA ARG A 157 -3.61 -20.45 -11.97
C ARG A 157 -4.67 -20.00 -12.98
N PRO A 158 -5.29 -20.91 -13.74
CA PRO A 158 -6.34 -20.54 -14.69
C PRO A 158 -7.61 -20.09 -13.99
N ALA A 159 -8.42 -19.31 -14.71
CA ALA A 159 -9.74 -18.86 -14.24
C ALA A 159 -9.74 -18.27 -12.82
N THR A 160 -8.73 -17.47 -12.50
CA THR A 160 -8.58 -16.84 -11.18
C THR A 160 -9.32 -15.52 -11.11
N ALA A 161 -10.11 -15.34 -10.06
CA ALA A 161 -10.65 -14.07 -9.63
C ALA A 161 -10.02 -13.66 -8.31
N PHE A 162 -9.76 -12.38 -8.10
CA PHE A 162 -9.21 -11.90 -6.84
C PHE A 162 -9.69 -10.49 -6.50
N LEU A 163 -9.74 -10.24 -5.21
CA LEU A 163 -9.87 -8.95 -4.57
C LEU A 163 -8.62 -8.69 -3.76
N TYR A 164 -8.34 -7.45 -3.43
CA TYR A 164 -7.20 -7.17 -2.58
C TYR A 164 -7.49 -6.08 -1.55
N HIS A 165 -6.86 -6.21 -0.39
CA HIS A 165 -6.70 -5.13 0.56
C HIS A 165 -5.23 -4.71 0.53
N VAL A 166 -4.99 -3.43 0.47
CA VAL A 166 -3.65 -2.87 0.45
C VAL A 166 -3.49 -1.84 1.55
N GLY A 167 -2.35 -1.82 2.17
CA GLY A 167 -2.06 -0.85 3.21
C GLY A 167 -0.60 -0.86 3.63
N LEU A 168 -0.37 -0.20 4.75
CA LEU A 168 0.93 -0.07 5.38
C LEU A 168 0.85 -0.60 6.80
N ALA A 169 1.75 -1.49 7.17
CA ALA A 169 1.96 -1.86 8.56
C ALA A 169 2.97 -0.90 9.21
N LYS A 170 2.74 -0.60 10.47
CA LYS A 170 3.62 0.21 11.31
C LYS A 170 3.81 -0.48 12.65
N PRO A 171 4.93 -1.16 12.87
CA PRO A 171 5.18 -1.88 14.12
C PRO A 171 5.19 -0.98 15.35
N GLU A 172 5.74 0.22 15.22
CA GLU A 172 5.83 1.18 16.31
C GLU A 172 4.79 2.29 16.16
N THR A 173 3.86 2.37 17.11
CA THR A 173 2.66 3.24 17.04
C THR A 173 2.62 4.34 18.09
N GLN A 174 3.65 4.45 18.93
CA GLN A 174 3.67 5.44 20.00
C GLN A 174 3.56 6.88 19.46
N GLY A 175 2.64 7.66 20.02
CA GLY A 175 2.41 9.06 19.63
C GLY A 175 1.72 9.24 18.28
N GLN A 176 1.12 8.17 17.73
CA GLN A 176 0.37 8.22 16.47
C GLN A 176 -1.13 8.30 16.74
N ASN A 177 -1.82 9.01 15.85
CA ASN A 177 -3.28 9.02 15.78
C ASN A 177 -3.74 8.50 14.44
N LEU A 178 -4.91 7.88 14.45
CA LEU A 178 -5.65 7.54 13.25
C LEU A 178 -6.66 8.65 12.97
N GLU A 179 -6.71 9.13 11.73
CA GLU A 179 -7.59 10.23 11.32
C GLU A 179 -8.39 9.87 10.08
N TRP A 180 -9.67 10.25 10.06
CA TRP A 180 -10.54 10.13 8.89
C TRP A 180 -11.72 11.10 8.96
N ILE A 181 -12.41 11.27 7.84
CA ILE A 181 -13.72 11.92 7.80
C ILE A 181 -14.77 10.82 7.73
N ASP A 182 -15.69 10.80 8.68
CA ASP A 182 -16.75 9.78 8.71
C ASP A 182 -17.82 10.01 7.62
N ALA A 183 -18.73 9.06 7.45
CA ALA A 183 -19.80 9.12 6.46
C ALA A 183 -20.75 10.32 6.64
N PHE A 184 -20.77 10.94 7.82
CA PHE A 184 -21.58 12.10 8.16
C PHE A 184 -20.80 13.42 8.07
N ASP A 185 -19.61 13.41 7.47
CA ASP A 185 -18.73 14.57 7.28
C ASP A 185 -18.11 15.12 8.59
N ASN A 186 -17.98 14.29 9.60
CA ASN A 186 -17.31 14.67 10.84
C ASN A 186 -15.85 14.22 10.83
N PRO A 187 -14.91 15.10 11.16
CA PRO A 187 -13.53 14.71 11.42
C PRO A 187 -13.45 13.78 12.64
N ARG A 188 -12.70 12.71 12.50
CA ARG A 188 -12.40 11.75 13.55
C ARG A 188 -10.91 11.67 13.76
N ILE A 189 -10.50 11.72 15.01
CA ILE A 189 -9.10 11.57 15.44
C ILE A 189 -9.11 10.65 16.65
N GLU A 190 -8.42 9.52 16.54
CA GLU A 190 -8.34 8.53 17.62
C GLU A 190 -6.90 8.12 17.85
N PRO A 191 -6.41 8.09 19.09
CA PRO A 191 -5.11 7.51 19.41
C PRO A 191 -5.09 6.04 18.99
N ILE A 192 -3.99 5.59 18.39
CA ILE A 192 -3.81 4.18 18.08
C ILE A 192 -3.70 3.41 19.40
N SER A 193 -4.59 2.46 19.56
CA SER A 193 -4.63 1.58 20.72
C SER A 193 -4.44 0.12 20.27
N ASN A 194 -4.30 -0.79 21.22
CA ASN A 194 -4.24 -2.24 20.97
C ASN A 194 -5.64 -2.83 20.63
N SER A 195 -6.48 -2.05 19.98
CA SER A 195 -7.80 -2.50 19.56
C SER A 195 -7.71 -3.44 18.36
N THR A 196 -8.65 -4.38 18.29
CA THR A 196 -8.82 -5.24 17.13
C THR A 196 -9.10 -4.39 15.89
N ALA A 197 -8.57 -4.80 14.76
CA ALA A 197 -8.76 -4.12 13.49
C ALA A 197 -10.23 -4.05 13.10
N SER A 198 -10.63 -2.92 12.56
CA SER A 198 -11.97 -2.61 12.11
C SER A 198 -11.98 -2.02 10.72
N VAL A 199 -13.15 -2.10 10.09
CA VAL A 199 -13.44 -1.39 8.84
C VAL A 199 -14.08 -0.05 9.18
N TYR A 200 -13.62 1.01 8.52
CA TYR A 200 -14.03 2.38 8.77
C TYR A 200 -14.90 2.92 7.63
N GLN A 201 -16.05 3.45 7.96
CA GLN A 201 -16.89 4.16 7.01
C GLN A 201 -16.37 5.56 6.80
N THR A 202 -15.62 5.77 5.73
CA THR A 202 -14.99 7.04 5.41
C THR A 202 -15.69 7.73 4.26
N ARG A 203 -15.88 9.04 4.36
CA ARG A 203 -16.53 9.82 3.31
C ARG A 203 -15.69 9.90 2.03
N TYR A 204 -14.38 10.05 2.17
CA TYR A 204 -13.48 10.29 1.05
C TYR A 204 -12.60 9.09 0.71
N ARG A 205 -12.94 7.92 1.22
CA ARG A 205 -12.17 6.68 1.02
C ARG A 205 -10.70 6.81 1.45
N SER A 206 -10.44 7.69 2.41
CA SER A 206 -9.09 8.02 2.88
C SER A 206 -9.00 7.85 4.38
N ILE A 207 -7.86 7.35 4.82
CA ILE A 207 -7.51 7.21 6.22
C ILE A 207 -6.06 7.66 6.41
N ALA A 208 -5.76 8.29 7.51
CA ALA A 208 -4.43 8.84 7.77
C ALA A 208 -3.85 8.36 9.10
N LEU A 209 -2.53 8.24 9.14
CA LEU A 209 -1.75 8.30 10.37
C LEU A 209 -1.19 9.69 10.54
N SER A 210 -1.28 10.23 11.73
CA SER A 210 -0.73 11.52 12.07
C SER A 210 0.09 11.50 13.37
N ASN A 211 1.03 12.42 13.46
CA ASN A 211 1.79 12.73 14.64
C ASN A 211 2.13 14.23 14.67
N THR A 212 2.98 14.65 15.59
CA THR A 212 3.39 16.07 15.71
C THR A 212 4.16 16.61 14.52
N ASN A 213 4.71 15.74 13.65
CA ASN A 213 5.53 16.12 12.51
C ASN A 213 4.75 16.22 11.20
N GLY A 214 3.56 15.58 11.15
CA GLY A 214 2.73 15.56 9.95
C GLY A 214 1.84 14.34 9.85
N SER A 215 1.28 14.13 8.65
CA SER A 215 0.34 13.04 8.38
C SER A 215 0.69 12.30 7.10
N LEU A 216 0.44 10.99 7.11
CA LEU A 216 0.49 10.13 5.95
C LEU A 216 -0.93 9.62 5.65
N VAL A 217 -1.45 9.97 4.48
CA VAL A 217 -2.80 9.60 4.05
C VAL A 217 -2.72 8.45 3.06
N VAL A 218 -3.55 7.43 3.25
CA VAL A 218 -3.74 6.33 2.31
C VAL A 218 -5.14 6.43 1.70
N SER A 219 -5.21 6.39 0.37
CA SER A 219 -6.46 6.42 -0.39
C SER A 219 -6.35 5.54 -1.62
N PRO A 220 -7.44 4.93 -2.10
CA PRO A 220 -7.44 4.24 -3.39
C PRO A 220 -7.34 5.24 -4.53
N PHE A 221 -7.06 4.75 -5.72
CA PHE A 221 -7.08 5.56 -6.94
C PHE A 221 -8.48 6.15 -7.16
N PRO A 222 -8.61 7.44 -7.47
CA PRO A 222 -9.91 8.10 -7.57
C PRO A 222 -10.77 7.60 -8.73
N HIS A 223 -10.16 7.02 -9.76
CA HIS A 223 -10.87 6.48 -10.93
C HIS A 223 -11.17 4.98 -10.82
N GLN A 224 -10.79 4.32 -9.72
CA GLN A 224 -11.24 2.97 -9.49
C GLN A 224 -12.75 2.97 -9.31
N TYR A 225 -13.40 2.40 -10.30
CA TYR A 225 -14.85 2.38 -10.39
C TYR A 225 -15.37 1.42 -9.33
N LEU A 226 -16.23 1.93 -8.49
CA LEU A 226 -16.96 1.12 -7.54
C LEU A 226 -18.24 0.71 -8.22
N TYR A 227 -18.49 -0.59 -8.28
CA TYR A 227 -19.77 -1.09 -8.72
C TYR A 227 -20.90 -0.56 -7.82
N PRO A 228 -22.14 -0.43 -8.34
CA PRO A 228 -23.28 0.05 -7.56
C PRO A 228 -23.51 -0.69 -6.24
N LEU A 229 -23.06 -1.92 -6.15
CA LEU A 229 -23.08 -2.76 -4.95
C LEU A 229 -22.27 -2.21 -3.78
N ASP A 230 -21.26 -1.44 -4.07
CA ASP A 230 -20.43 -0.81 -3.09
C ASP A 230 -21.18 0.20 -2.22
N PHE A 231 -22.35 0.65 -2.66
CA PHE A 231 -23.19 1.53 -1.86
C PHE A 231 -23.85 0.81 -0.67
N ALA A 232 -24.16 -0.47 -0.80
CA ALA A 232 -24.81 -1.23 0.27
C ALA A 232 -23.80 -1.81 1.27
N ASP A 233 -22.68 -2.34 0.76
CA ASP A 233 -21.74 -3.14 1.56
C ASP A 233 -20.37 -2.45 1.76
N ASN A 234 -20.09 -1.36 1.08
CA ASN A 234 -18.77 -0.78 0.99
C ASN A 234 -18.61 0.67 1.47
N PHE A 235 -19.41 1.13 2.40
CA PHE A 235 -19.04 2.33 3.15
C PHE A 235 -17.76 2.13 3.99
N GLY A 236 -17.29 0.90 4.11
CA GLY A 236 -16.06 0.54 4.78
C GLY A 236 -14.89 0.37 3.82
N TYR A 237 -14.50 1.43 3.11
CA TYR A 237 -13.38 1.40 2.15
C TYR A 237 -12.02 1.35 2.80
N ASN A 238 -11.93 1.74 4.04
CA ASN A 238 -10.69 1.79 4.78
C ASN A 238 -10.75 0.82 5.96
N TRP A 239 -9.60 0.33 6.33
CA TRP A 239 -9.43 -0.53 7.49
C TRP A 239 -8.20 -0.10 8.28
N ALA A 240 -8.22 -0.33 9.58
CA ALA A 240 -7.07 -0.11 10.43
C ALA A 240 -7.19 -0.91 11.72
N GLY A 241 -6.07 -1.17 12.36
CA GLY A 241 -5.97 -1.80 13.67
C GLY A 241 -4.87 -2.83 13.76
N HIS A 242 -4.79 -3.49 14.91
CA HIS A 242 -3.80 -4.54 15.18
C HIS A 242 -4.29 -5.89 14.64
N GLU A 243 -3.36 -6.68 14.14
CA GLU A 243 -3.57 -8.08 13.70
C GLU A 243 -4.72 -8.22 12.70
N TYR A 244 -4.73 -7.35 11.69
CA TYR A 244 -5.80 -7.36 10.69
C TYR A 244 -5.94 -8.72 10.03
N LEU A 245 -7.14 -9.32 10.17
CA LEU A 245 -7.50 -10.67 9.71
C LEU A 245 -6.58 -11.78 10.25
N ASP A 246 -5.90 -11.56 11.36
CA ASP A 246 -4.87 -12.47 11.91
C ASP A 246 -3.72 -12.75 10.93
N MET A 247 -3.50 -11.86 9.97
CA MET A 247 -2.50 -12.03 8.91
C MET A 247 -1.41 -10.95 8.90
N ILE A 248 -1.68 -9.79 9.49
CA ILE A 248 -0.71 -8.70 9.54
C ILE A 248 -0.26 -8.48 10.99
N ASP A 249 1.02 -8.69 11.24
CA ASP A 249 1.58 -8.47 12.57
C ASP A 249 1.61 -6.98 12.93
N GLY A 250 1.20 -6.66 14.14
CA GLY A 250 1.19 -5.30 14.65
C GLY A 250 0.06 -4.44 14.07
N PHE A 251 0.23 -3.13 14.13
CA PHE A 251 -0.74 -2.18 13.61
C PHE A 251 -0.58 -2.00 12.10
N ALA A 252 -1.70 -1.95 11.39
CA ALA A 252 -1.73 -1.62 9.97
C ALA A 252 -2.98 -0.81 9.63
N PHE A 253 -2.93 -0.11 8.51
CA PHE A 253 -4.05 0.66 7.99
C PHE A 253 -4.01 0.69 6.46
N GLY A 254 -5.15 0.82 5.83
CA GLY A 254 -5.19 0.73 4.38
C GLY A 254 -6.56 0.91 3.76
N VAL A 255 -6.63 0.48 2.51
CA VAL A 255 -7.83 0.54 1.69
C VAL A 255 -8.25 -0.86 1.25
N ARG A 256 -9.54 -1.03 1.06
CA ARG A 256 -10.13 -2.22 0.45
C ARG A 256 -10.38 -1.92 -1.02
N GLN A 257 -10.04 -2.88 -1.85
CA GLN A 257 -10.50 -2.90 -3.23
C GLN A 257 -11.68 -3.83 -3.30
N PRO A 258 -12.88 -3.32 -3.44
CA PRO A 258 -14.06 -4.16 -3.63
C PRO A 258 -14.03 -4.84 -5.00
N PRO A 259 -14.86 -5.85 -5.19
CA PRO A 259 -14.95 -6.59 -6.44
C PRO A 259 -15.39 -5.73 -7.62
#